data_0939c7e260224decc4ce97e97f8feade
#
_entry.id   0939c7e260224decc4ce97e97f8feade
#
_cell.length_a   1.000
_cell.length_b   1.000
_cell.length_c   1.000
_cell.angle_alpha   90.00
_cell.angle_beta   90.00
_cell.angle_gamma   90.00
#
_symmetry.space_group_name_H-M   'P 1'
#
loop_
_entity.id
_entity.type
_entity.pdbx_description
1 polymer ?
#
loop_
_entity_poly.entity_id
_entity_poly.type
_entity_poly.pdbx_seq_one_letter_code
_entity_poly.pdbx_strand_id
1 'polypeptide(L)'
;MSKSGELRVPVLPSRTRRRLVHGGFIAIALLYVGVLVIAPLIGIAWAAISAGWSTIVSTLRQPDVLHAFYLTGVITIVTVIVTSIFGVIVALVIARDRFAGRALMSALVDLPLAVSPVIVGLMAVVLFGLGGWFEPWFTSHGIRILFALPSMVLVTIFICIPFVIREVVPVLQEVGITEEEAARTLGASSLQTFFRVTLKNIRWGLLYGIALTTARSIGEIGAVLIVSGQITGQTETATLYVLRAFDQFQDDPGFVVALTLALVSIVLLVLIETFKRRHERMQRT
;
A
#
# COMPACT_ATOMS: atom_id res chain seq x y z
N MET A 1 -38.88 -32.49 -54.27
CA MET A 1 -37.54 -31.85 -54.21
C MET A 1 -37.34 -31.36 -52.77
N SER A 2 -36.71 -32.21 -51.96
CA SER A 2 -36.40 -31.96 -50.56
C SER A 2 -34.99 -31.44 -50.48
N LYS A 3 -34.76 -30.18 -50.04
CA LYS A 3 -33.47 -29.63 -49.71
C LYS A 3 -33.17 -29.97 -48.25
N SER A 4 -32.34 -31.02 -48.04
CA SER A 4 -31.73 -31.33 -46.77
C SER A 4 -30.76 -30.20 -46.41
N GLY A 5 -31.13 -29.36 -45.41
CA GLY A 5 -30.24 -28.39 -44.81
C GLY A 5 -29.18 -29.11 -43.99
N GLU A 6 -27.96 -29.18 -44.50
CA GLU A 6 -26.81 -29.61 -43.72
C GLU A 6 -26.50 -28.62 -42.59
N LEU A 7 -26.79 -29.01 -41.35
CA LEU A 7 -26.35 -28.32 -40.15
C LEU A 7 -24.81 -28.39 -40.08
N ARG A 8 -24.12 -27.32 -40.46
CA ARG A 8 -22.67 -27.18 -40.27
C ARG A 8 -22.42 -27.10 -38.78
N VAL A 9 -21.99 -28.23 -38.22
CA VAL A 9 -21.44 -28.30 -36.85
C VAL A 9 -20.17 -27.44 -36.79
N PRO A 10 -20.06 -26.44 -35.87
CA PRO A 10 -18.86 -25.64 -35.77
C PRO A 10 -17.69 -26.55 -35.34
N VAL A 11 -16.68 -26.65 -36.21
CA VAL A 11 -15.44 -27.43 -35.93
C VAL A 11 -14.71 -26.70 -34.79
N LEU A 12 -14.74 -27.29 -33.59
CA LEU A 12 -13.97 -26.79 -32.46
C LEU A 12 -12.48 -26.82 -32.81
N PRO A 13 -11.73 -25.74 -32.56
CA PRO A 13 -10.32 -25.69 -32.90
C PRO A 13 -9.56 -26.80 -32.14
N SER A 14 -8.65 -27.49 -32.84
CA SER A 14 -7.85 -28.56 -32.26
C SER A 14 -7.19 -28.10 -30.95
N ARG A 15 -7.08 -29.00 -29.95
CA ARG A 15 -6.49 -28.71 -28.64
C ARG A 15 -5.11 -28.04 -28.74
N THR A 16 -4.34 -28.38 -29.78
CA THR A 16 -3.03 -27.78 -30.07
C THR A 16 -3.13 -26.32 -30.50
N ARG A 17 -4.07 -25.98 -31.38
CA ARG A 17 -4.29 -24.60 -31.81
C ARG A 17 -4.77 -23.71 -30.67
N ARG A 18 -5.64 -24.22 -29.77
CA ARG A 18 -6.09 -23.52 -28.59
C ARG A 18 -4.95 -23.25 -27.59
N ARG A 19 -4.04 -24.21 -27.41
CA ARG A 19 -2.83 -24.05 -26.57
C ARG A 19 -1.86 -23.03 -27.15
N LEU A 20 -1.61 -23.03 -28.46
CA LEU A 20 -0.75 -22.06 -29.14
C LEU A 20 -1.34 -20.62 -29.03
N VAL A 21 -2.62 -20.46 -29.27
CA VAL A 21 -3.29 -19.15 -29.12
C VAL A 21 -3.25 -18.67 -27.69
N HIS A 22 -3.53 -19.52 -26.68
CA HIS A 22 -3.41 -19.15 -25.26
C HIS A 22 -1.95 -18.83 -24.89
N GLY A 23 -0.99 -19.62 -25.35
CA GLY A 23 0.43 -19.35 -25.15
C GLY A 23 0.87 -18.02 -25.76
N GLY A 24 0.38 -17.70 -26.96
CA GLY A 24 0.61 -16.42 -27.62
C GLY A 24 0.05 -15.23 -26.82
N PHE A 25 -1.18 -15.31 -26.33
CA PHE A 25 -1.77 -14.25 -25.49
C PHE A 25 -1.00 -14.07 -24.18
N ILE A 26 -0.61 -15.17 -23.52
CA ILE A 26 0.19 -15.10 -22.29
C ILE A 26 1.56 -14.46 -22.57
N ALA A 27 2.23 -14.86 -23.66
CA ALA A 27 3.51 -14.29 -24.05
C ALA A 27 3.41 -12.78 -24.34
N ILE A 28 2.40 -12.35 -25.08
CA ILE A 28 2.14 -10.92 -25.36
C ILE A 28 1.86 -10.16 -24.07
N ALA A 29 1.02 -10.70 -23.19
CA ALA A 29 0.70 -10.06 -21.91
C ALA A 29 1.95 -9.93 -21.02
N LEU A 30 2.76 -10.99 -20.91
CA LEU A 30 4.01 -10.96 -20.15
C LEU A 30 5.03 -10.00 -20.76
N LEU A 31 5.15 -9.97 -22.08
CA LEU A 31 6.02 -9.02 -22.78
C LEU A 31 5.57 -7.59 -22.53
N TYR A 32 4.29 -7.31 -22.68
CA TYR A 32 3.74 -5.98 -22.48
C TYR A 32 3.95 -5.48 -21.03
N VAL A 33 3.57 -6.29 -20.03
CA VAL A 33 3.77 -5.96 -18.62
C VAL A 33 5.26 -5.86 -18.28
N GLY A 34 6.08 -6.80 -18.79
CA GLY A 34 7.52 -6.80 -18.59
C GLY A 34 8.18 -5.53 -19.14
N VAL A 35 7.88 -5.14 -20.36
CA VAL A 35 8.44 -3.91 -20.96
C VAL A 35 7.94 -2.68 -20.19
N LEU A 36 6.67 -2.60 -19.86
CA LEU A 36 6.08 -1.41 -19.23
C LEU A 36 6.57 -1.21 -17.78
N VAL A 37 6.90 -2.27 -17.07
CA VAL A 37 7.39 -2.21 -15.67
C VAL A 37 8.91 -2.27 -15.61
N ILE A 38 9.53 -3.18 -16.36
CA ILE A 38 10.97 -3.44 -16.22
C ILE A 38 11.81 -2.40 -16.98
N ALA A 39 11.36 -1.93 -18.15
CA ALA A 39 12.14 -0.97 -18.92
C ALA A 39 12.34 0.38 -18.20
N PRO A 40 11.33 1.02 -17.55
CA PRO A 40 11.55 2.22 -16.75
C PRO A 40 12.48 1.98 -15.55
N LEU A 41 12.35 0.82 -14.88
CA LEU A 41 13.25 0.46 -13.76
C LEU A 41 14.71 0.32 -14.22
N ILE A 42 14.92 -0.34 -15.37
CA ILE A 42 16.27 -0.40 -15.98
C ILE A 42 16.75 1.00 -16.35
N GLY A 43 15.88 1.85 -16.87
CA GLY A 43 16.22 3.24 -17.21
C GLY A 43 16.70 4.03 -15.99
N ILE A 44 15.97 3.97 -14.89
CA ILE A 44 16.35 4.61 -13.62
C ILE A 44 17.68 4.02 -13.10
N ALA A 45 17.82 2.70 -13.11
CA ALA A 45 19.04 2.04 -12.67
C ALA A 45 20.25 2.43 -13.54
N TRP A 46 20.07 2.46 -14.85
CA TRP A 46 21.11 2.89 -15.79
C TRP A 46 21.53 4.34 -15.54
N ALA A 47 20.57 5.26 -15.42
CA ALA A 47 20.82 6.66 -15.14
C ALA A 47 21.58 6.85 -13.82
N ALA A 48 21.14 6.21 -12.74
CA ALA A 48 21.80 6.27 -11.44
C ALA A 48 23.24 5.70 -11.46
N ILE A 49 23.46 4.58 -12.18
CA ILE A 49 24.79 3.96 -12.28
C ILE A 49 25.72 4.78 -13.17
N SER A 50 25.21 5.37 -14.27
CA SER A 50 25.98 6.20 -15.20
C SER A 50 26.45 7.51 -14.57
N ALA A 51 25.78 8.01 -13.53
CA ALA A 51 26.24 9.14 -12.70
C ALA A 51 27.56 8.86 -11.95
N GLY A 52 27.94 7.58 -11.84
CA GLY A 52 29.20 7.13 -11.22
C GLY A 52 29.09 6.87 -9.72
N TRP A 53 29.98 5.97 -9.25
CA TRP A 53 29.97 5.51 -7.85
C TRP A 53 30.20 6.62 -6.84
N SER A 54 31.05 7.61 -7.18
CA SER A 54 31.28 8.78 -6.34
C SER A 54 30.02 9.60 -6.11
N THR A 55 29.22 9.81 -7.16
CA THR A 55 27.95 10.55 -7.09
C THR A 55 26.93 9.78 -6.24
N ILE A 56 26.84 8.46 -6.41
CA ILE A 56 25.95 7.62 -5.61
C ILE A 56 26.29 7.77 -4.11
N VAL A 57 27.55 7.57 -3.76
CA VAL A 57 27.97 7.64 -2.35
C VAL A 57 27.82 9.04 -1.77
N SER A 58 28.20 10.07 -2.51
CA SER A 58 28.06 11.46 -2.06
C SER A 58 26.60 11.87 -1.86
N THR A 59 25.70 11.48 -2.78
CA THR A 59 24.26 11.75 -2.67
C THR A 59 23.66 11.05 -1.43
N LEU A 60 23.93 9.76 -1.25
CA LEU A 60 23.37 9.01 -0.12
C LEU A 60 23.93 9.43 1.25
N ARG A 61 25.08 10.13 1.28
CA ARG A 61 25.66 10.71 2.50
C ARG A 61 25.20 12.14 2.78
N GLN A 62 24.47 12.78 1.88
CA GLN A 62 23.94 14.13 2.13
C GLN A 62 23.01 14.10 3.35
N PRO A 63 23.17 15.03 4.31
CA PRO A 63 22.28 15.09 5.48
C PRO A 63 20.81 15.18 5.13
N ASP A 64 20.48 15.92 4.07
CA ASP A 64 19.08 16.10 3.60
C ASP A 64 18.50 14.80 3.08
N VAL A 65 19.28 14.00 2.32
CA VAL A 65 18.85 12.69 1.82
C VAL A 65 18.66 11.71 2.97
N LEU A 66 19.60 11.67 3.91
CA LEU A 66 19.47 10.80 5.09
C LEU A 66 18.25 11.18 5.93
N HIS A 67 17.99 12.47 6.13
CA HIS A 67 16.80 12.95 6.83
C HIS A 67 15.52 12.61 6.07
N ALA A 68 15.51 12.74 4.76
CA ALA A 68 14.35 12.39 3.91
C ALA A 68 14.02 10.89 4.01
N PHE A 69 15.01 10.00 3.99
CA PHE A 69 14.80 8.56 4.23
C PHE A 69 14.34 8.27 5.66
N TYR A 70 14.94 8.90 6.66
CA TYR A 70 14.51 8.77 8.06
C TYR A 70 13.04 9.16 8.22
N LEU A 71 12.65 10.32 7.68
CA LEU A 71 11.29 10.82 7.75
C LEU A 71 10.28 9.88 7.05
N THR A 72 10.63 9.41 5.84
CA THR A 72 9.83 8.40 5.11
C THR A 72 9.68 7.12 5.95
N GLY A 73 10.74 6.65 6.58
CA GLY A 73 10.72 5.49 7.47
C GLY A 73 9.81 5.69 8.68
N VAL A 74 9.92 6.82 9.36
CA VAL A 74 9.06 7.16 10.52
C VAL A 74 7.59 7.22 10.12
N ILE A 75 7.25 7.93 9.03
CA ILE A 75 5.88 8.01 8.53
C ILE A 75 5.34 6.61 8.21
N THR A 76 6.14 5.79 7.51
CA THR A 76 5.74 4.43 7.15
C THR A 76 5.50 3.55 8.38
N ILE A 77 6.42 3.55 9.35
CA ILE A 77 6.29 2.74 10.57
C ILE A 77 5.06 3.13 11.36
N VAL A 78 4.85 4.42 11.60
CA VAL A 78 3.68 4.92 12.35
C VAL A 78 2.39 4.57 11.58
N THR A 79 2.36 4.79 10.28
CA THR A 79 1.21 4.45 9.43
C THR A 79 0.88 2.96 9.51
N VAL A 80 1.87 2.08 9.37
CA VAL A 80 1.69 0.62 9.44
C VAL A 80 1.14 0.19 10.80
N ILE A 81 1.69 0.72 11.90
CA ILE A 81 1.22 0.39 13.25
C ILE A 81 -0.25 0.82 13.42
N VAL A 82 -0.55 2.07 13.11
CA VAL A 82 -1.89 2.63 13.31
C VAL A 82 -2.92 1.94 12.41
N THR A 83 -2.62 1.77 11.11
CA THR A 83 -3.55 1.11 10.18
C THR A 83 -3.71 -0.38 10.49
N SER A 84 -2.71 -1.06 11.05
CA SER A 84 -2.84 -2.45 11.48
C SER A 84 -3.79 -2.56 12.67
N ILE A 85 -3.66 -1.72 13.68
CA ILE A 85 -4.51 -1.74 14.87
C ILE A 85 -5.95 -1.37 14.50
N PHE A 86 -6.16 -0.18 13.93
CA PHE A 86 -7.48 0.29 13.56
C PHE A 86 -8.11 -0.53 12.43
N GLY A 87 -7.32 -0.95 11.46
CA GLY A 87 -7.77 -1.79 10.36
C GLY A 87 -8.32 -3.14 10.83
N VAL A 88 -7.65 -3.80 11.79
CA VAL A 88 -8.16 -5.04 12.37
C VAL A 88 -9.44 -4.80 13.18
N ILE A 89 -9.53 -3.73 13.96
CA ILE A 89 -10.74 -3.37 14.72
C ILE A 89 -11.92 -3.16 13.76
N VAL A 90 -11.74 -2.34 12.74
CA VAL A 90 -12.78 -2.06 11.73
C VAL A 90 -13.15 -3.32 10.94
N ALA A 91 -12.16 -4.15 10.59
CA ALA A 91 -12.40 -5.41 9.88
C ALA A 91 -13.23 -6.38 10.73
N LEU A 92 -12.99 -6.47 12.04
CA LEU A 92 -13.78 -7.27 12.96
C LEU A 92 -15.24 -6.79 13.00
N VAL A 93 -15.48 -5.49 13.16
CA VAL A 93 -16.83 -4.90 13.17
C VAL A 93 -17.54 -5.20 11.83
N ILE A 94 -16.88 -4.96 10.70
CA ILE A 94 -17.47 -5.23 9.39
C ILE A 94 -17.73 -6.73 9.18
N ALA A 95 -16.86 -7.62 9.62
CA ALA A 95 -16.99 -9.05 9.35
C ALA A 95 -17.98 -9.75 10.28
N ARG A 96 -18.04 -9.35 11.57
CA ARG A 96 -18.79 -10.06 12.63
C ARG A 96 -20.13 -9.43 12.95
N ASP A 97 -20.24 -8.09 12.89
CA ASP A 97 -21.44 -7.41 13.34
C ASP A 97 -22.43 -7.19 12.19
N ARG A 98 -23.72 -7.36 12.52
CA ARG A 98 -24.85 -7.05 11.64
C ARG A 98 -25.54 -5.79 12.18
N PHE A 99 -25.24 -4.64 11.61
CA PHE A 99 -25.84 -3.36 12.01
C PHE A 99 -26.32 -2.56 10.79
N ALA A 100 -27.33 -1.70 11.05
CA ALA A 100 -27.78 -0.75 10.04
C ALA A 100 -26.65 0.27 9.79
N GLY A 101 -26.15 0.35 8.53
CA GLY A 101 -25.01 1.22 8.18
C GLY A 101 -23.71 0.47 7.86
N ARG A 102 -23.68 -0.87 7.94
CA ARG A 102 -22.51 -1.67 7.55
C ARG A 102 -22.06 -1.37 6.11
N ALA A 103 -23.02 -1.22 5.19
CA ALA A 103 -22.73 -0.87 3.79
C ALA A 103 -22.09 0.53 3.69
N LEU A 104 -22.58 1.51 4.45
CA LEU A 104 -22.02 2.86 4.52
C LEU A 104 -20.60 2.82 5.09
N MET A 105 -20.38 2.08 6.19
CA MET A 105 -19.04 1.91 6.78
C MET A 105 -18.05 1.29 5.78
N SER A 106 -18.46 0.26 5.04
CA SER A 106 -17.63 -0.33 3.99
C SER A 106 -17.33 0.68 2.87
N ALA A 107 -18.31 1.47 2.45
CA ALA A 107 -18.12 2.53 1.45
C ALA A 107 -17.17 3.63 1.96
N LEU A 108 -17.27 4.02 3.22
CA LEU A 108 -16.36 5.00 3.84
C LEU A 108 -14.92 4.48 3.93
N VAL A 109 -14.74 3.19 4.21
CA VAL A 109 -13.42 2.55 4.19
C VAL A 109 -12.82 2.59 2.78
N ASP A 110 -13.64 2.45 1.74
CA ASP A 110 -13.18 2.44 0.36
C ASP A 110 -12.99 3.85 -0.24
N LEU A 111 -13.52 4.88 0.41
CA LEU A 111 -13.45 6.26 -0.05
C LEU A 111 -12.02 6.76 -0.34
N PRO A 112 -10.99 6.46 0.48
CA PRO A 112 -9.61 6.85 0.19
C PRO A 112 -9.06 6.29 -1.12
N LEU A 113 -9.58 5.16 -1.60
CA LEU A 113 -9.15 4.57 -2.87
C LEU A 113 -9.78 5.27 -4.09
N ALA A 114 -10.93 5.90 -3.89
CA ALA A 114 -11.65 6.63 -4.95
C ALA A 114 -11.19 8.10 -5.06
N VAL A 115 -10.64 8.66 -3.98
CA VAL A 115 -10.22 10.07 -3.92
C VAL A 115 -8.74 10.20 -4.27
N SER A 116 -8.38 11.19 -5.09
CA SER A 116 -6.98 11.48 -5.39
C SER A 116 -6.20 11.83 -4.12
N PRO A 117 -4.97 11.32 -3.93
CA PRO A 117 -4.12 11.69 -2.79
C PRO A 117 -3.93 13.21 -2.62
N VAL A 118 -3.83 13.96 -3.71
CA VAL A 118 -3.73 15.42 -3.67
C VAL A 118 -4.98 16.04 -3.00
N ILE A 119 -6.16 15.54 -3.33
CA ILE A 119 -7.42 16.00 -2.73
C ILE A 119 -7.43 15.67 -1.23
N VAL A 120 -6.94 14.49 -0.83
CA VAL A 120 -6.79 14.14 0.60
C VAL A 120 -5.90 15.15 1.32
N GLY A 121 -4.79 15.56 0.70
CA GLY A 121 -3.94 16.62 1.25
C GLY A 121 -4.68 17.96 1.40
N LEU A 122 -5.46 18.35 0.39
CA LEU A 122 -6.29 19.57 0.46
C LEU A 122 -7.38 19.45 1.53
N MET A 123 -8.02 18.30 1.70
CA MET A 123 -8.96 18.06 2.78
C MET A 123 -8.31 18.29 4.16
N ALA A 124 -7.08 17.81 4.34
CA ALA A 124 -6.33 18.04 5.58
C ALA A 124 -6.04 19.55 5.79
N VAL A 125 -5.72 20.30 4.72
CA VAL A 125 -5.55 21.76 4.80
C VAL A 125 -6.84 22.46 5.21
N VAL A 126 -7.99 22.07 4.67
CA VAL A 126 -9.29 22.63 5.04
C VAL A 126 -9.66 22.33 6.50
N LEU A 127 -9.29 21.13 7.00
CA LEU A 127 -9.61 20.74 8.38
C LEU A 127 -8.67 21.38 9.42
N PHE A 128 -7.37 21.43 9.14
CA PHE A 128 -6.33 21.77 10.12
C PHE A 128 -5.54 23.03 9.77
N GLY A 129 -5.81 23.67 8.62
CA GLY A 129 -5.14 24.91 8.18
C GLY A 129 -5.70 26.15 8.87
N LEU A 130 -5.08 27.29 8.60
CA LEU A 130 -5.54 28.58 9.12
C LEU A 130 -7.00 28.84 8.71
N GLY A 131 -7.85 29.05 9.71
CA GLY A 131 -9.30 29.16 9.52
C GLY A 131 -10.01 27.83 9.30
N GLY A 132 -9.34 26.70 9.45
CA GLY A 132 -9.92 25.36 9.36
C GLY A 132 -10.75 24.99 10.59
N TRP A 133 -11.55 23.93 10.46
CA TRP A 133 -12.53 23.53 11.48
C TRP A 133 -11.90 23.18 12.83
N PHE A 134 -10.72 22.57 12.83
CA PHE A 134 -10.03 22.13 14.06
C PHE A 134 -8.86 23.04 14.45
N GLU A 135 -8.50 24.01 13.62
CA GLU A 135 -7.37 24.92 13.87
C GLU A 135 -7.46 25.62 15.22
N PRO A 136 -8.60 26.21 15.64
CA PRO A 136 -8.66 26.94 16.93
C PRO A 136 -8.33 26.04 18.12
N TRP A 137 -8.73 24.76 18.08
CA TRP A 137 -8.46 23.82 19.15
C TRP A 137 -6.98 23.47 19.24
N PHE A 138 -6.34 23.16 18.09
CA PHE A 138 -4.93 22.81 18.06
C PHE A 138 -4.01 23.99 18.38
N THR A 139 -4.33 25.17 17.87
CA THR A 139 -3.56 26.38 18.12
C THR A 139 -3.63 26.78 19.59
N SER A 140 -4.79 26.65 20.25
CA SER A 140 -4.94 26.94 21.69
C SER A 140 -4.10 26.01 22.58
N HIS A 141 -3.75 24.81 22.08
CA HIS A 141 -2.88 23.85 22.78
C HIS A 141 -1.42 23.90 22.31
N GLY A 142 -1.06 24.84 21.43
CA GLY A 142 0.29 24.97 20.90
C GLY A 142 0.72 23.84 19.96
N ILE A 143 -0.24 23.07 19.42
CA ILE A 143 0.01 21.93 18.56
C ILE A 143 -0.02 22.36 17.09
N ARG A 144 1.11 22.25 16.40
CA ARG A 144 1.19 22.48 14.95
C ARG A 144 0.97 21.15 14.22
N ILE A 145 -0.11 21.06 13.46
CA ILE A 145 -0.41 19.86 12.64
C ILE A 145 0.11 20.04 11.23
N LEU A 146 -0.31 21.08 10.50
CA LEU A 146 0.13 21.30 9.12
C LEU A 146 1.59 21.72 9.03
N PHE A 147 2.19 21.35 7.90
CA PHE A 147 3.60 21.58 7.60
C PHE A 147 4.54 21.00 8.65
N ALA A 148 4.11 19.85 9.22
CA ALA A 148 4.81 19.10 10.25
C ALA A 148 4.52 17.60 10.12
N LEU A 149 5.31 16.77 10.80
CA LEU A 149 5.18 15.29 10.78
C LEU A 149 3.73 14.79 11.03
N PRO A 150 2.94 15.36 11.96
CA PRO A 150 1.58 14.86 12.23
C PRO A 150 0.67 14.87 10.99
N SER A 151 0.66 15.94 10.18
CA SER A 151 -0.18 15.99 8.99
C SER A 151 0.22 14.96 7.94
N MET A 152 1.52 14.75 7.75
CA MET A 152 2.05 13.78 6.81
C MET A 152 1.64 12.35 7.21
N VAL A 153 1.73 12.03 8.49
CA VAL A 153 1.27 10.74 9.04
C VAL A 153 -0.24 10.58 8.90
N LEU A 154 -1.04 11.61 9.25
CA LEU A 154 -2.50 11.55 9.17
C LEU A 154 -3.01 11.29 7.75
N VAL A 155 -2.49 12.01 6.75
CA VAL A 155 -2.92 11.81 5.36
C VAL A 155 -2.48 10.45 4.83
N THR A 156 -1.31 9.97 5.23
CA THR A 156 -0.80 8.65 4.82
C THR A 156 -1.62 7.53 5.46
N ILE A 157 -2.00 7.65 6.75
CA ILE A 157 -2.91 6.72 7.43
C ILE A 157 -4.25 6.67 6.69
N PHE A 158 -4.84 7.82 6.38
CA PHE A 158 -6.12 7.90 5.70
C PHE A 158 -6.09 7.14 4.36
N ILE A 159 -5.04 7.34 3.57
CA ILE A 159 -4.88 6.67 2.26
C ILE A 159 -4.63 5.16 2.43
N CYS A 160 -3.94 4.75 3.49
CA CYS A 160 -3.49 3.37 3.67
C CYS A 160 -4.47 2.49 4.46
N ILE A 161 -5.42 3.06 5.20
CA ILE A 161 -6.35 2.30 6.06
C ILE A 161 -7.15 1.20 5.34
N PRO A 162 -7.60 1.37 4.07
CA PRO A 162 -8.36 0.34 3.37
C PRO A 162 -7.54 -0.92 3.08
N PHE A 163 -6.22 -0.84 2.95
CA PHE A 163 -5.41 -2.00 2.59
C PHE A 163 -5.47 -3.11 3.64
N VAL A 164 -5.31 -2.77 4.92
CA VAL A 164 -5.42 -3.77 6.00
C VAL A 164 -6.84 -4.32 6.10
N ILE A 165 -7.86 -3.46 6.03
CA ILE A 165 -9.26 -3.86 6.17
C ILE A 165 -9.66 -4.81 5.05
N ARG A 166 -9.32 -4.51 3.80
CA ARG A 166 -9.66 -5.32 2.63
C ARG A 166 -9.00 -6.69 2.61
N GLU A 167 -7.83 -6.83 3.24
CA GLU A 167 -7.15 -8.12 3.34
C GLU A 167 -7.66 -8.95 4.53
N VAL A 168 -8.07 -8.31 5.61
CA VAL A 168 -8.49 -9.02 6.84
C VAL A 168 -9.96 -9.44 6.78
N VAL A 169 -10.86 -8.60 6.23
CA VAL A 169 -12.31 -8.89 6.17
C VAL A 169 -12.64 -10.20 5.47
N PRO A 170 -12.12 -10.51 4.26
CA PRO A 170 -12.41 -11.79 3.60
C PRO A 170 -11.97 -13.00 4.42
N VAL A 171 -10.79 -12.92 5.03
CA VAL A 171 -10.27 -14.01 5.88
C VAL A 171 -11.17 -14.25 7.09
N LEU A 172 -11.61 -13.20 7.77
CA LEU A 172 -12.57 -13.31 8.87
C LEU A 172 -13.90 -13.93 8.44
N GLN A 173 -14.38 -13.58 7.25
CA GLN A 173 -15.63 -14.13 6.70
C GLN A 173 -15.49 -15.61 6.31
N GLU A 174 -14.35 -16.01 5.75
CA GLU A 174 -14.06 -17.38 5.35
C GLU A 174 -13.93 -18.33 6.56
N VAL A 175 -13.17 -17.91 7.59
CA VAL A 175 -12.96 -18.71 8.81
C VAL A 175 -14.25 -18.83 9.62
N GLY A 176 -15.15 -17.86 9.57
CA GLY A 176 -16.38 -17.85 10.36
C GLY A 176 -16.11 -17.63 11.86
N ILE A 177 -17.13 -17.93 12.71
CA ILE A 177 -17.11 -17.67 14.16
C ILE A 177 -16.96 -18.93 15.03
N THR A 178 -17.00 -20.11 14.42
CA THR A 178 -17.09 -21.40 15.13
C THR A 178 -15.96 -21.63 16.12
N GLU A 179 -14.72 -21.31 15.74
CA GLU A 179 -13.55 -21.46 16.63
C GLU A 179 -13.56 -20.45 17.78
N GLU A 180 -14.05 -19.24 17.54
CA GLU A 180 -14.19 -18.21 18.56
C GLU A 180 -15.28 -18.58 19.58
N GLU A 181 -16.40 -19.16 19.13
CA GLU A 181 -17.47 -19.67 19.98
C GLU A 181 -17.00 -20.86 20.81
N ALA A 182 -16.29 -21.80 20.20
CA ALA A 182 -15.70 -22.93 20.91
C ALA A 182 -14.72 -22.47 22.01
N ALA A 183 -13.88 -21.49 21.73
CA ALA A 183 -12.97 -20.92 22.73
C ALA A 183 -13.74 -20.29 23.91
N ARG A 184 -14.82 -19.57 23.64
CA ARG A 184 -15.67 -18.96 24.68
C ARG A 184 -16.40 -20.01 25.52
N THR A 185 -16.90 -21.10 24.93
CA THR A 185 -17.53 -22.20 25.69
C THR A 185 -16.53 -22.89 26.60
N LEU A 186 -15.23 -22.89 26.25
CA LEU A 186 -14.14 -23.39 27.09
C LEU A 186 -13.69 -22.38 28.16
N GLY A 187 -14.37 -21.22 28.28
CA GLY A 187 -14.10 -20.22 29.32
C GLY A 187 -13.06 -19.17 28.96
N ALA A 188 -12.68 -19.07 27.66
CA ALA A 188 -11.75 -18.04 27.23
C ALA A 188 -12.41 -16.64 27.25
N SER A 189 -11.73 -15.63 27.81
CA SER A 189 -12.16 -14.24 27.73
C SER A 189 -12.06 -13.70 26.30
N SER A 190 -12.75 -12.58 26.01
CA SER A 190 -12.73 -11.95 24.68
C SER A 190 -11.31 -11.63 24.20
N LEU A 191 -10.43 -11.13 25.09
CA LEU A 191 -9.02 -10.85 24.76
C LEU A 191 -8.25 -12.14 24.50
N GLN A 192 -8.49 -13.18 25.30
CA GLN A 192 -7.84 -14.49 25.06
C GLN A 192 -8.28 -15.09 23.74
N THR A 193 -9.57 -15.03 23.40
CA THR A 193 -10.10 -15.46 22.10
C THR A 193 -9.46 -14.69 20.97
N PHE A 194 -9.39 -13.37 21.08
CA PHE A 194 -8.77 -12.52 20.06
C PHE A 194 -7.30 -12.92 19.80
N PHE A 195 -6.45 -12.93 20.84
CA PHE A 195 -5.01 -13.18 20.65
C PHE A 195 -4.67 -14.65 20.33
N ARG A 196 -5.44 -15.61 20.85
CA ARG A 196 -5.12 -17.03 20.68
C ARG A 196 -5.80 -17.68 19.48
N VAL A 197 -6.96 -17.15 19.04
CA VAL A 197 -7.76 -17.71 17.94
C VAL A 197 -7.82 -16.74 16.78
N THR A 198 -8.50 -15.60 16.96
CA THR A 198 -8.78 -14.66 15.85
C THR A 198 -7.52 -14.15 15.19
N LEU A 199 -6.56 -13.64 15.96
CA LEU A 199 -5.30 -13.10 15.41
C LEU A 199 -4.46 -14.17 14.69
N LYS A 200 -4.49 -15.43 15.17
CA LYS A 200 -3.83 -16.54 14.47
C LYS A 200 -4.46 -16.81 13.10
N ASN A 201 -5.78 -16.74 13.04
CA ASN A 201 -6.53 -17.01 11.81
C ASN A 201 -6.31 -15.90 10.77
N ILE A 202 -6.32 -14.64 11.19
CA ILE A 202 -6.15 -13.50 10.28
C ILE A 202 -4.68 -13.13 9.97
N ARG A 203 -3.72 -13.77 10.61
CA ARG A 203 -2.30 -13.38 10.54
C ARG A 203 -1.77 -13.18 9.11
N TRP A 204 -2.21 -14.00 8.16
CA TRP A 204 -1.75 -13.92 6.78
C TRP A 204 -2.40 -12.76 6.02
N GLY A 205 -3.70 -12.56 6.19
CA GLY A 205 -4.38 -11.37 5.66
C GLY A 205 -3.78 -10.09 6.25
N LEU A 206 -3.52 -10.09 7.57
CA LEU A 206 -2.89 -8.96 8.24
C LEU A 206 -1.47 -8.68 7.71
N LEU A 207 -0.63 -9.72 7.56
CA LEU A 207 0.72 -9.56 7.00
C LEU A 207 0.69 -9.03 5.58
N TYR A 208 -0.26 -9.46 4.76
CA TYR A 208 -0.42 -8.96 3.41
C TYR A 208 -0.90 -7.51 3.39
N GLY A 209 -1.87 -7.16 4.24
CA GLY A 209 -2.30 -5.78 4.46
C GLY A 209 -1.17 -4.86 4.92
N ILE A 210 -0.32 -5.33 5.84
CA ILE A 210 0.90 -4.63 6.27
C ILE A 210 1.87 -4.42 5.10
N ALA A 211 2.06 -5.43 4.26
CA ALA A 211 2.93 -5.33 3.08
C ALA A 211 2.46 -4.25 2.10
N LEU A 212 1.17 -4.28 1.76
CA LEU A 212 0.56 -3.30 0.87
C LEU A 212 0.63 -1.89 1.45
N THR A 213 0.31 -1.75 2.75
CA THR A 213 0.42 -0.48 3.47
C THR A 213 1.85 0.06 3.45
N THR A 214 2.85 -0.78 3.71
CA THR A 214 4.26 -0.40 3.69
C THR A 214 4.69 0.10 2.31
N ALA A 215 4.41 -0.68 1.26
CA ALA A 215 4.74 -0.30 -0.11
C ALA A 215 4.06 1.00 -0.53
N ARG A 216 2.78 1.18 -0.17
CA ARG A 216 2.00 2.37 -0.49
C ARG A 216 2.48 3.61 0.27
N SER A 217 2.83 3.45 1.56
CA SER A 217 3.30 4.54 2.41
C SER A 217 4.69 5.06 1.99
N ILE A 218 5.63 4.18 1.63
CA ILE A 218 6.96 4.58 1.14
C ILE A 218 6.86 5.41 -0.15
N GLY A 219 5.92 5.06 -1.03
CA GLY A 219 5.71 5.75 -2.31
C GLY A 219 4.72 6.91 -2.26
N GLU A 220 4.26 7.35 -1.05
CA GLU A 220 3.30 8.44 -0.98
C GLU A 220 3.96 9.78 -1.31
N ILE A 221 3.40 10.47 -2.28
CA ILE A 221 3.84 11.81 -2.70
C ILE A 221 2.68 12.80 -2.74
N GLY A 222 1.53 12.42 -3.28
CA GLY A 222 0.45 13.36 -3.62
C GLY A 222 -0.12 14.11 -2.42
N ALA A 223 -0.48 13.41 -1.37
CA ALA A 223 -1.03 14.05 -0.15
C ALA A 223 0.07 14.74 0.66
N VAL A 224 1.23 14.07 0.77
CA VAL A 224 2.37 14.61 1.52
C VAL A 224 2.89 15.90 0.89
N LEU A 225 2.90 16.02 -0.44
CA LEU A 225 3.27 17.22 -1.17
C LEU A 225 2.50 18.46 -0.68
N ILE A 226 1.21 18.30 -0.42
CA ILE A 226 0.32 19.41 -0.02
C ILE A 226 0.53 19.78 1.46
N VAL A 227 0.71 18.78 2.35
CA VAL A 227 0.68 19.02 3.81
C VAL A 227 2.06 19.14 4.44
N SER A 228 3.15 18.83 3.73
CA SER A 228 4.51 18.84 4.28
C SER A 228 5.15 20.23 4.31
N GLY A 229 4.77 21.11 3.37
CA GLY A 229 5.46 22.38 3.16
C GLY A 229 6.85 22.23 2.51
N GLN A 230 7.29 21.02 2.21
CA GLN A 230 8.53 20.69 1.46
C GLN A 230 9.80 21.35 2.02
N ILE A 231 9.91 21.46 3.35
CA ILE A 231 11.06 22.11 3.99
C ILE A 231 12.21 21.10 4.03
N THR A 232 13.26 21.39 3.25
CA THR A 232 14.48 20.57 3.20
C THR A 232 15.08 20.37 4.59
N GLY A 233 15.45 19.15 4.93
CA GLY A 233 15.99 18.78 6.24
C GLY A 233 14.98 18.79 7.40
N GLN A 234 13.67 19.01 7.15
CA GLN A 234 12.63 19.02 8.18
C GLN A 234 11.40 18.18 7.80
N THR A 235 10.72 18.49 6.70
CA THR A 235 9.46 17.87 6.28
C THR A 235 9.50 17.30 4.87
N GLU A 236 10.67 17.21 4.28
CA GLU A 236 10.88 16.64 2.96
C GLU A 236 11.07 15.11 3.06
N THR A 237 10.16 14.34 2.44
CA THR A 237 10.30 12.88 2.31
C THR A 237 11.21 12.52 1.15
N ALA A 238 11.65 11.25 1.07
CA ALA A 238 12.50 10.79 -0.01
C ALA A 238 11.83 10.91 -1.39
N THR A 239 10.50 10.73 -1.48
CA THR A 239 9.73 10.96 -2.71
C THR A 239 9.67 12.45 -3.10
N LEU A 240 9.55 13.34 -2.13
CA LEU A 240 9.59 14.79 -2.35
C LEU A 240 11.00 15.26 -2.74
N TYR A 241 12.05 14.68 -2.15
CA TYR A 241 13.44 14.94 -2.57
C TYR A 241 13.64 14.62 -4.06
N VAL A 242 13.15 13.45 -4.51
CA VAL A 242 13.22 13.08 -5.94
C VAL A 242 12.52 14.11 -6.80
N LEU A 243 11.28 14.52 -6.45
CA LEU A 243 10.55 15.54 -7.19
C LEU A 243 11.34 16.85 -7.27
N ARG A 244 11.82 17.35 -6.13
CA ARG A 244 12.61 18.59 -6.06
C ARG A 244 13.90 18.51 -6.88
N ALA A 245 14.59 17.37 -6.84
CA ALA A 245 15.83 17.18 -7.59
C ALA A 245 15.58 17.33 -9.09
N PHE A 246 14.51 16.74 -9.64
CA PHE A 246 14.13 16.93 -11.04
C PHE A 246 13.67 18.36 -11.35
N ASP A 247 12.89 18.99 -10.47
CA ASP A 247 12.46 20.38 -10.64
C ASP A 247 13.64 21.36 -10.66
N GLN A 248 14.75 21.02 -10.00
CA GLN A 248 15.99 21.81 -9.94
C GLN A 248 17.03 21.38 -10.98
N PHE A 249 16.67 20.49 -11.91
CA PHE A 249 17.60 19.93 -12.92
C PHE A 249 18.82 19.23 -12.32
N GLN A 250 18.64 18.64 -11.13
CA GLN A 250 19.64 17.81 -10.45
C GLN A 250 19.31 16.33 -10.68
N ASP A 251 19.35 15.89 -11.92
CA ASP A 251 18.83 14.58 -12.34
C ASP A 251 19.60 13.43 -11.69
N ASP A 252 20.94 13.52 -11.61
CA ASP A 252 21.77 12.45 -11.06
C ASP A 252 21.43 12.10 -9.60
N PRO A 253 21.38 13.04 -8.64
CA PRO A 253 20.89 12.77 -7.29
C PRO A 253 19.46 12.27 -7.26
N GLY A 254 18.58 12.80 -8.12
CA GLY A 254 17.20 12.36 -8.26
C GLY A 254 17.10 10.87 -8.62
N PHE A 255 17.84 10.42 -9.64
CA PHE A 255 17.88 9.01 -10.04
C PHE A 255 18.48 8.10 -8.97
N VAL A 256 19.51 8.53 -8.25
CA VAL A 256 20.12 7.77 -7.14
C VAL A 256 19.11 7.52 -6.03
N VAL A 257 18.40 8.55 -5.59
CA VAL A 257 17.38 8.41 -4.52
C VAL A 257 16.18 7.61 -5.02
N ALA A 258 15.72 7.82 -6.25
CA ALA A 258 14.62 7.04 -6.85
C ALA A 258 14.96 5.55 -6.94
N LEU A 259 16.18 5.20 -7.41
CA LEU A 259 16.64 3.81 -7.45
C LEU A 259 16.71 3.20 -6.06
N THR A 260 17.21 3.94 -5.08
CA THR A 260 17.30 3.47 -3.68
C THR A 260 15.90 3.18 -3.11
N LEU A 261 14.93 4.08 -3.33
CA LEU A 261 13.52 3.85 -2.93
C LEU A 261 12.92 2.62 -3.61
N ALA A 262 13.14 2.47 -4.93
CA ALA A 262 12.65 1.32 -5.67
C ALA A 262 13.26 0.01 -5.13
N LEU A 263 14.56 -0.03 -4.87
CA LEU A 263 15.23 -1.20 -4.29
C LEU A 263 14.70 -1.54 -2.90
N VAL A 264 14.54 -0.54 -2.01
CA VAL A 264 13.97 -0.74 -0.67
C VAL A 264 12.57 -1.32 -0.77
N SER A 265 11.72 -0.76 -1.64
CA SER A 265 10.34 -1.25 -1.84
C SER A 265 10.31 -2.67 -2.39
N ILE A 266 11.14 -3.00 -3.39
CA ILE A 266 11.23 -4.34 -3.96
C ILE A 266 11.73 -5.34 -2.93
N VAL A 267 12.78 -5.01 -2.17
CA VAL A 267 13.33 -5.89 -1.13
C VAL A 267 12.27 -6.18 -0.07
N LEU A 268 11.55 -5.16 0.41
CA LEU A 268 10.48 -5.34 1.40
C LEU A 268 9.36 -6.23 0.86
N LEU A 269 8.89 -6.00 -0.37
CA LEU A 269 7.86 -6.84 -1.00
C LEU A 269 8.32 -8.30 -1.17
N VAL A 270 9.55 -8.52 -1.64
CA VAL A 270 10.12 -9.87 -1.81
C VAL A 270 10.28 -10.57 -0.46
N LEU A 271 10.74 -9.86 0.58
CA LEU A 271 10.83 -10.43 1.93
C LEU A 271 9.46 -10.90 2.42
N ILE A 272 8.44 -10.05 2.34
CA ILE A 272 7.09 -10.38 2.81
C ILE A 272 6.52 -11.55 2.01
N GLU A 273 6.64 -11.55 0.67
CA GLU A 273 6.16 -12.63 -0.17
C GLU A 273 6.90 -13.95 0.09
N THR A 274 8.21 -13.92 0.35
CA THR A 274 8.98 -15.14 0.67
C THR A 274 8.60 -15.71 2.04
N PHE A 275 8.35 -14.87 3.04
CA PHE A 275 7.82 -15.31 4.33
C PHE A 275 6.45 -15.99 4.19
N LYS A 276 5.55 -15.41 3.39
CA LYS A 276 4.24 -15.98 3.08
C LYS A 276 4.37 -17.37 2.45
N ARG A 277 5.11 -17.49 1.36
CA ARG A 277 5.26 -18.76 0.61
C ARG A 277 5.88 -19.88 1.45
N ARG A 278 6.83 -19.57 2.32
CA ARG A 278 7.43 -20.58 3.22
C ARG A 278 6.40 -21.20 4.17
N HIS A 279 5.48 -20.39 4.68
CA HIS A 279 4.47 -20.86 5.63
C HIS A 279 3.31 -21.60 4.96
N GLU A 280 2.85 -21.18 3.79
CA GLU A 280 1.83 -21.91 3.03
C GLU A 280 2.28 -23.34 2.67
N ARG A 281 3.57 -23.53 2.43
CA ARG A 281 4.14 -24.87 2.21
C ARG A 281 4.12 -25.73 3.47
N MET A 282 4.36 -25.17 4.64
CA MET A 282 4.33 -25.90 5.93
C MET A 282 2.93 -26.30 6.39
N GLN A 283 1.87 -25.70 5.86
CA GLN A 283 0.49 -26.05 6.19
C GLN A 283 -0.10 -27.12 5.25
N ARG A 284 0.58 -27.40 4.12
CA ARG A 284 0.16 -28.44 3.15
C ARG A 284 0.86 -29.79 3.39
N THR A 285 1.81 -29.85 4.30
CA THR A 285 2.47 -31.08 4.77
C THR A 285 1.94 -31.47 6.15
#